data_88e42af23651605676406b8ab8a3ebf1
#
_entry.id   88e42af23651605676406b8ab8a3ebf1
#
_cell.length_a   1.000
_cell.length_b   1.000
_cell.length_c   1.000
_cell.angle_alpha   90.00
_cell.angle_beta   90.00
_cell.angle_gamma   90.00
#
_symmetry.space_group_name_H-M   'P 1'
#
loop_
_entity.id
_entity.type
_entity.pdbx_description
1 polymer ?
#
loop_
_entity_poly.entity_id
_entity_poly.type
_entity_poly.pdbx_seq_one_letter_code
_entity_poly.pdbx_strand_id
1 'polypeptide(L)'
;SLSVQQHGGGERHFHGIVAACGQTVDRGQFAAYRVTLRPWLWLLSRTSDCRIFQNLSIPQIIKQVFRDLGFSDFEDSLSRPYREWEYCVQYRESDLTFVKRLLEVEGIYFWVEHEENRHVVVMADHQRFQDLEEPYASLRFLPDGEEHRAIQGREGVQRIQRTRRIRPNNVALRDFDYHVPSKRLDADAQVEQHSLAGLTLEHYEYADAGLYRDVERGERLAQIRLEAMQAQAST
;
A
#
# COMPACT_ATOMS: atom_id res chain seq x y z
N SER A 1 20.95 10.15 2.10
CA SER A 1 20.03 10.35 0.95
C SER A 1 20.76 10.17 -0.38
N LEU A 2 19.98 9.93 -1.42
CA LEU A 2 20.41 9.94 -2.81
C LEU A 2 19.70 11.11 -3.49
N SER A 3 20.47 12.02 -4.11
CA SER A 3 19.92 13.13 -4.88
C SER A 3 20.09 12.87 -6.37
N VAL A 4 19.04 13.10 -7.12
CA VAL A 4 19.02 12.97 -8.58
C VAL A 4 18.74 14.34 -9.17
N GLN A 5 19.68 14.83 -9.99
CA GLN A 5 19.50 16.08 -10.73
C GLN A 5 18.42 15.89 -11.79
N GLN A 6 17.44 16.77 -11.79
CA GLN A 6 16.36 16.75 -12.76
C GLN A 6 16.69 17.59 -13.99
N HIS A 7 16.22 17.17 -15.15
CA HIS A 7 16.35 17.96 -16.36
C HIS A 7 15.42 19.20 -16.26
N GLY A 8 16.01 20.38 -16.38
CA GLY A 8 15.28 21.65 -16.18
C GLY A 8 15.59 22.36 -14.87
N GLY A 9 16.43 21.78 -14.04
CA GLY A 9 16.84 22.33 -12.75
C GLY A 9 15.99 21.80 -11.58
N GLY A 10 16.63 21.54 -10.48
CA GLY A 10 16.05 20.95 -9.28
C GLY A 10 16.66 19.60 -8.94
N GLU A 11 16.47 19.18 -7.71
CA GLU A 11 16.93 17.90 -7.22
C GLU A 11 15.76 17.10 -6.67
N ARG A 12 15.72 15.81 -7.00
CA ARG A 12 14.82 14.86 -6.39
C ARG A 12 15.59 14.02 -5.38
N HIS A 13 15.12 14.01 -4.15
CA HIS A 13 15.75 13.28 -3.06
C HIS A 13 15.07 11.93 -2.84
N PHE A 14 15.92 10.92 -2.55
CA PHE A 14 15.48 9.60 -2.09
C PHE A 14 16.20 9.32 -0.77
N HIS A 15 15.52 9.54 0.33
CA HIS A 15 16.03 9.24 1.65
C HIS A 15 15.67 7.82 2.06
N GLY A 16 16.59 7.12 2.74
CA GLY A 16 16.33 5.75 3.21
C GLY A 16 17.49 5.23 4.04
N ILE A 17 17.29 4.03 4.56
CA ILE A 17 18.30 3.26 5.30
C ILE A 17 19.01 2.35 4.31
N VAL A 18 20.34 2.24 4.41
CA VAL A 18 21.11 1.27 3.63
C VAL A 18 20.81 -0.14 4.15
N ALA A 19 19.99 -0.86 3.42
CA ALA A 19 19.60 -2.24 3.76
C ALA A 19 20.63 -3.27 3.30
N ALA A 20 21.35 -2.98 2.22
CA ALA A 20 22.44 -3.81 1.71
C ALA A 20 23.43 -2.94 0.91
N CYS A 21 24.70 -3.30 0.99
CA CYS A 21 25.76 -2.74 0.18
C CYS A 21 26.73 -3.85 -0.21
N GLY A 22 27.10 -3.91 -1.46
CA GLY A 22 28.03 -4.94 -1.95
C GLY A 22 28.78 -4.48 -3.18
N GLN A 23 30.02 -4.91 -3.32
CA GLN A 23 30.80 -4.75 -4.53
C GLN A 23 30.26 -5.75 -5.58
N THR A 24 30.10 -5.26 -6.80
CA THR A 24 29.75 -6.10 -7.96
C THR A 24 31.00 -6.32 -8.82
N VAL A 25 30.82 -6.96 -9.97
CA VAL A 25 31.92 -7.19 -10.90
C VAL A 25 32.54 -5.87 -11.34
N ASP A 26 33.86 -5.78 -11.26
CA ASP A 26 34.61 -4.61 -11.67
C ASP A 26 34.47 -4.37 -13.20
N ARG A 27 34.34 -3.12 -13.56
CA ARG A 27 34.30 -2.69 -14.96
C ARG A 27 35.62 -2.00 -15.32
N GLY A 28 36.58 -2.79 -15.80
CA GLY A 28 37.91 -2.34 -16.10
C GLY A 28 38.69 -1.93 -14.83
N GLN A 29 39.10 -0.69 -14.74
CA GLN A 29 39.83 -0.16 -13.57
C GLN A 29 38.93 0.44 -12.47
N PHE A 30 37.59 0.35 -12.63
CA PHE A 30 36.65 0.91 -11.67
C PHE A 30 35.90 -0.22 -10.95
N ALA A 31 35.85 -0.14 -9.63
CA ALA A 31 35.02 -1.00 -8.80
C ALA A 31 33.56 -0.52 -8.87
N ALA A 32 32.64 -1.45 -9.12
CA ALA A 32 31.21 -1.18 -9.13
C ALA A 32 30.56 -1.63 -7.81
N TYR A 33 29.71 -0.78 -7.25
CA TYR A 33 28.98 -1.06 -6.01
C TYR A 33 27.50 -1.04 -6.24
N ARG A 34 26.78 -1.92 -5.53
CA ARG A 34 25.33 -1.91 -5.47
C ARG A 34 24.89 -1.57 -4.05
N VAL A 35 24.06 -0.55 -3.91
CA VAL A 35 23.48 -0.14 -2.63
C VAL A 35 21.95 -0.28 -2.73
N THR A 36 21.34 -0.89 -1.72
CA THR A 36 19.89 -0.98 -1.61
C THR A 36 19.43 -0.07 -0.49
N LEU A 37 18.63 0.95 -0.83
CA LEU A 37 17.98 1.83 0.12
C LEU A 37 16.56 1.32 0.38
N ARG A 38 16.13 1.39 1.64
CA ARG A 38 14.78 1.04 2.08
C ARG A 38 14.25 2.13 3.02
N PRO A 39 12.94 2.40 3.03
CA PRO A 39 12.34 3.26 4.06
C PRO A 39 12.44 2.58 5.44
N TRP A 40 12.37 3.37 6.51
CA TRP A 40 12.44 2.86 7.88
C TRP A 40 11.36 1.78 8.15
N LEU A 41 10.20 1.89 7.51
CA LEU A 41 9.11 0.92 7.61
C LEU A 41 9.58 -0.53 7.30
N TRP A 42 10.59 -0.68 6.45
CA TRP A 42 11.17 -1.99 6.15
C TRP A 42 11.80 -2.67 7.38
N LEU A 43 12.29 -1.89 8.36
CA LEU A 43 12.87 -2.44 9.59
C LEU A 43 11.86 -3.26 10.39
N LEU A 44 10.57 -2.94 10.29
CA LEU A 44 9.49 -3.71 10.90
C LEU A 44 9.44 -5.16 10.39
N SER A 45 10.06 -5.45 9.24
CA SER A 45 10.19 -6.82 8.75
C SER A 45 11.31 -7.60 9.43
N ARG A 46 12.14 -6.93 10.25
CA ARG A 46 13.28 -7.53 10.98
C ARG A 46 12.95 -7.80 12.44
N THR A 47 11.81 -7.36 12.89
CA THR A 47 11.28 -7.57 14.24
C THR A 47 10.02 -8.44 14.16
N SER A 48 9.79 -9.24 15.20
CA SER A 48 8.58 -10.06 15.36
C SER A 48 8.22 -10.12 16.83
N ASP A 49 6.92 -10.17 17.11
CA ASP A 49 6.46 -10.14 18.50
C ASP A 49 5.15 -10.94 18.70
N CYS A 50 4.76 -11.07 19.97
CA CYS A 50 3.45 -11.54 20.42
C CYS A 50 2.88 -10.51 21.36
N ARG A 51 2.04 -9.61 20.85
CA ARG A 51 1.45 -8.49 21.59
C ARG A 51 -0.07 -8.55 21.54
N ILE A 52 -0.69 -8.01 22.58
CA ILE A 52 -2.13 -7.85 22.69
C ILE A 52 -2.42 -6.35 22.80
N PHE A 53 -3.36 -5.89 21.97
CA PHE A 53 -3.87 -4.53 22.01
C PHE A 53 -5.36 -4.60 22.36
N GLN A 54 -5.81 -3.76 23.28
CA GLN A 54 -7.18 -3.74 23.76
C GLN A 54 -7.75 -2.33 23.72
N ASN A 55 -9.01 -2.21 23.33
CA ASN A 55 -9.75 -0.94 23.29
C ASN A 55 -9.01 0.17 22.50
N LEU A 56 -8.44 -0.21 21.38
CA LEU A 56 -7.75 0.69 20.45
C LEU A 56 -8.26 0.51 19.03
N SER A 57 -8.31 1.60 18.31
CA SER A 57 -8.57 1.54 16.86
C SER A 57 -7.33 1.08 16.10
N ILE A 58 -7.52 0.53 14.90
CA ILE A 58 -6.40 0.08 14.05
C ILE A 58 -5.36 1.18 13.82
N PRO A 59 -5.71 2.44 13.48
CA PRO A 59 -4.71 3.49 13.37
C PRO A 59 -3.95 3.78 14.66
N GLN A 60 -4.60 3.66 15.83
CA GLN A 60 -3.93 3.83 17.11
C GLN A 60 -2.91 2.71 17.37
N ILE A 61 -3.29 1.45 17.08
CA ILE A 61 -2.41 0.28 17.19
C ILE A 61 -1.18 0.46 16.29
N ILE A 62 -1.38 0.81 15.03
CA ILE A 62 -0.28 1.00 14.07
C ILE A 62 0.68 2.10 14.53
N LYS A 63 0.14 3.24 14.94
CA LYS A 63 0.95 4.37 15.47
C LYS A 63 1.69 3.99 16.75
N GLN A 64 1.10 3.14 17.59
CA GLN A 64 1.79 2.62 18.76
C GLN A 64 2.96 1.71 18.36
N VAL A 65 2.76 0.77 17.43
CA VAL A 65 3.83 -0.10 16.92
C VAL A 65 5.00 0.72 16.37
N PHE A 66 4.73 1.79 15.61
CA PHE A 66 5.77 2.65 15.10
C PHE A 66 6.56 3.35 16.21
N ARG A 67 5.87 3.91 17.20
CA ARG A 67 6.50 4.61 18.32
C ARG A 67 7.30 3.69 19.23
N ASP A 68 6.80 2.48 19.49
CA ASP A 68 7.49 1.47 20.29
C ASP A 68 8.84 1.07 19.68
N LEU A 69 8.97 1.17 18.36
CA LEU A 69 10.21 0.94 17.62
C LEU A 69 11.04 2.23 17.42
N GLY A 70 10.60 3.35 17.99
CA GLY A 70 11.31 4.64 17.95
C GLY A 70 11.08 5.46 16.67
N PHE A 71 10.07 5.14 15.86
CA PHE A 71 9.76 5.87 14.64
C PHE A 71 8.66 6.91 14.86
N SER A 72 8.94 8.14 14.44
CA SER A 72 8.01 9.28 14.49
C SER A 72 7.73 9.92 13.14
N ASP A 73 8.50 9.56 12.10
CA ASP A 73 8.35 10.13 10.75
C ASP A 73 7.19 9.44 9.99
N PHE A 74 5.98 9.66 10.47
CA PHE A 74 4.75 9.22 9.81
C PHE A 74 3.66 10.28 9.92
N GLU A 75 2.79 10.32 8.91
CA GLU A 75 1.62 11.18 8.83
C GLU A 75 0.34 10.37 8.73
N ASP A 76 -0.71 10.89 9.33
CA ASP A 76 -2.05 10.35 9.38
C ASP A 76 -2.98 11.24 8.54
N SER A 77 -3.29 10.82 7.33
CA SER A 77 -4.21 11.48 6.42
C SER A 77 -5.52 10.68 6.31
N LEU A 78 -6.05 10.24 7.44
CA LEU A 78 -7.27 9.46 7.53
C LEU A 78 -8.48 10.40 7.69
N SER A 79 -9.54 10.15 6.92
CA SER A 79 -10.70 11.05 6.84
C SER A 79 -11.89 10.57 7.66
N ARG A 80 -11.91 9.32 8.10
CA ARG A 80 -13.06 8.69 8.76
C ARG A 80 -12.78 8.28 10.20
N PRO A 81 -13.82 8.07 11.01
CA PRO A 81 -13.70 7.44 12.32
C PRO A 81 -13.42 5.94 12.17
N TYR A 82 -12.64 5.39 13.09
CA TYR A 82 -12.32 3.98 13.19
C TYR A 82 -12.84 3.43 14.51
N ARG A 83 -13.48 2.25 14.45
CA ARG A 83 -13.94 1.57 15.67
C ARG A 83 -12.77 1.15 16.53
N GLU A 84 -12.99 1.11 17.83
CA GLU A 84 -12.11 0.44 18.76
C GLU A 84 -12.34 -1.06 18.75
N TRP A 85 -11.25 -1.80 18.75
CA TRP A 85 -11.25 -3.25 18.86
C TRP A 85 -11.10 -3.63 20.33
N GLU A 86 -11.99 -4.47 20.83
CA GLU A 86 -11.88 -5.01 22.19
C GLU A 86 -10.57 -5.77 22.37
N TYR A 87 -10.16 -6.48 21.29
CA TYR A 87 -9.01 -7.37 21.33
C TYR A 87 -8.40 -7.51 19.93
N CYS A 88 -7.12 -7.17 19.81
CA CYS A 88 -6.36 -7.34 18.59
C CYS A 88 -5.01 -7.96 18.92
N VAL A 89 -4.66 -9.03 18.26
CA VAL A 89 -3.45 -9.83 18.56
C VAL A 89 -2.49 -9.78 17.40
N GLN A 90 -1.23 -9.49 17.72
CA GLN A 90 -0.10 -9.89 16.91
C GLN A 90 0.40 -11.23 17.44
N TYR A 91 0.49 -12.25 16.59
CA TYR A 91 0.93 -13.57 17.03
C TYR A 91 1.93 -14.18 16.08
N ARG A 92 3.19 -14.28 16.50
CA ARG A 92 4.29 -14.91 15.75
C ARG A 92 4.47 -14.40 14.33
N GLU A 93 4.19 -13.14 14.11
CA GLU A 93 4.34 -12.47 12.81
C GLU A 93 5.27 -11.27 12.94
N SER A 94 5.89 -10.83 11.83
CA SER A 94 6.70 -9.63 11.85
C SER A 94 5.82 -8.39 12.08
N ASP A 95 6.39 -7.34 12.66
CA ASP A 95 5.67 -6.09 12.87
C ASP A 95 5.15 -5.52 11.54
N LEU A 96 5.92 -5.70 10.45
CA LEU A 96 5.48 -5.28 9.12
C LEU A 96 4.27 -6.07 8.62
N THR A 97 4.26 -7.40 8.82
CA THR A 97 3.13 -8.25 8.43
C THR A 97 1.89 -7.87 9.22
N PHE A 98 2.03 -7.69 10.53
CA PHE A 98 0.96 -7.25 11.41
C PHE A 98 0.36 -5.89 10.96
N VAL A 99 1.22 -4.89 10.78
CA VAL A 99 0.78 -3.55 10.33
C VAL A 99 0.09 -3.63 8.97
N LYS A 100 0.65 -4.35 7.99
CA LYS A 100 0.04 -4.48 6.66
C LYS A 100 -1.33 -5.17 6.73
N ARG A 101 -1.46 -6.21 7.52
CA ARG A 101 -2.73 -6.93 7.72
C ARG A 101 -3.80 -5.99 8.30
N LEU A 102 -3.44 -5.16 9.27
CA LEU A 102 -4.36 -4.17 9.86
C LEU A 102 -4.75 -3.07 8.86
N LEU A 103 -3.79 -2.57 8.08
CA LEU A 103 -4.05 -1.59 7.03
C LEU A 103 -5.01 -2.14 5.97
N GLU A 104 -4.81 -3.40 5.56
CA GLU A 104 -5.65 -4.10 4.59
C GLU A 104 -7.08 -4.27 5.08
N VAL A 105 -7.28 -4.65 6.35
CA VAL A 105 -8.61 -4.78 6.97
C VAL A 105 -9.40 -3.47 6.93
N GLU A 106 -8.74 -2.34 7.12
CA GLU A 106 -9.40 -1.03 7.09
C GLU A 106 -9.38 -0.34 5.73
N GLY A 107 -8.74 -0.95 4.72
CA GLY A 107 -8.59 -0.32 3.40
C GLY A 107 -7.73 0.94 3.44
N ILE A 108 -6.76 0.98 4.34
CA ILE A 108 -5.80 2.07 4.44
C ILE A 108 -4.61 1.73 3.56
N TYR A 109 -4.22 2.63 2.68
CA TYR A 109 -2.99 2.51 1.92
C TYR A 109 -1.94 3.48 2.43
N PHE A 110 -0.70 3.26 2.04
CA PHE A 110 0.40 4.14 2.44
C PHE A 110 1.40 4.34 1.31
N TRP A 111 2.10 5.46 1.37
CA TRP A 111 3.26 5.74 0.53
C TRP A 111 4.36 6.38 1.36
N VAL A 112 5.51 6.60 0.73
CA VAL A 112 6.67 7.23 1.38
C VAL A 112 6.97 8.52 0.64
N GLU A 113 6.93 9.63 1.35
CA GLU A 113 7.41 10.93 0.88
C GLU A 113 8.87 11.09 1.25
N HIS A 114 9.66 11.57 0.31
CA HIS A 114 11.09 11.71 0.49
C HIS A 114 11.49 13.17 0.50
N GLU A 115 12.25 13.55 1.51
CA GLU A 115 12.90 14.84 1.64
C GLU A 115 14.44 14.65 1.63
N GLU A 116 15.20 15.72 1.64
CA GLU A 116 16.66 15.66 1.63
C GLU A 116 17.22 14.82 2.79
N ASN A 117 16.70 15.02 4.00
CA ASN A 117 17.27 14.46 5.23
C ASN A 117 16.34 13.51 5.98
N ARG A 118 15.11 13.30 5.50
CA ARG A 118 14.16 12.38 6.09
C ARG A 118 13.24 11.78 5.04
N HIS A 119 12.49 10.76 5.43
CA HIS A 119 11.35 10.26 4.68
C HIS A 119 10.20 9.98 5.63
N VAL A 120 8.99 10.26 5.15
CA VAL A 120 7.77 10.19 5.94
C VAL A 120 6.86 9.12 5.35
N VAL A 121 6.33 8.23 6.21
CA VAL A 121 5.30 7.27 5.82
C VAL A 121 3.94 7.95 5.99
N VAL A 122 3.21 8.12 4.90
CA VAL A 122 1.88 8.74 4.92
C VAL A 122 0.82 7.65 4.75
N MET A 123 -0.16 7.62 5.64
CA MET A 123 -1.29 6.70 5.61
C MET A 123 -2.57 7.45 5.20
N ALA A 124 -3.34 6.89 4.27
CA ALA A 124 -4.61 7.46 3.82
C ALA A 124 -5.68 6.39 3.58
N ASP A 125 -6.94 6.80 3.70
CA ASP A 125 -8.13 5.97 3.49
C ASP A 125 -9.05 6.50 2.38
N HIS A 126 -8.58 7.50 1.65
CA HIS A 126 -9.28 8.13 0.54
C HIS A 126 -8.30 8.42 -0.59
N GLN A 127 -8.81 8.50 -1.80
CA GLN A 127 -7.99 8.77 -2.98
C GLN A 127 -7.35 10.15 -2.88
N ARG A 128 -6.04 10.19 -2.79
CA ARG A 128 -5.24 11.42 -2.68
C ARG A 128 -4.20 11.45 -3.79
N PHE A 129 -4.67 11.43 -5.04
CA PHE A 129 -3.79 11.64 -6.18
C PHE A 129 -3.69 13.14 -6.44
N GLN A 130 -2.47 13.61 -6.54
CA GLN A 130 -2.17 14.94 -7.04
C GLN A 130 -1.66 14.80 -8.48
N ASP A 131 -2.06 15.73 -9.32
CA ASP A 131 -1.48 15.83 -10.65
C ASP A 131 0.01 16.11 -10.50
N LEU A 132 0.81 15.54 -11.40
CA LEU A 132 2.23 15.83 -11.44
C LEU A 132 2.43 17.28 -11.88
N GLU A 133 3.32 17.98 -11.16
CA GLU A 133 3.72 19.34 -11.52
C GLU A 133 4.65 19.34 -12.73
N GLU A 134 4.78 20.50 -13.40
CA GLU A 134 5.75 20.67 -14.46
C GLU A 134 7.19 20.41 -13.94
N PRO A 135 8.07 19.75 -14.73
CA PRO A 135 7.89 19.35 -16.14
C PRO A 135 7.24 17.98 -16.34
N TYR A 136 6.74 17.34 -15.30
CA TYR A 136 6.21 15.95 -15.34
C TYR A 136 4.70 15.85 -15.55
N ALA A 137 3.98 16.99 -15.59
CA ALA A 137 2.54 17.00 -15.89
C ALA A 137 2.21 16.37 -17.25
N SER A 138 3.16 16.41 -18.20
CA SER A 138 3.05 15.75 -19.48
C SER A 138 4.38 15.10 -19.87
N LEU A 139 4.38 13.77 -20.04
CA LEU A 139 5.54 13.01 -20.47
C LEU A 139 5.38 12.58 -21.93
N ARG A 140 6.42 12.88 -22.73
CA ARG A 140 6.46 12.44 -24.13
C ARG A 140 6.74 10.95 -24.22
N PHE A 141 6.05 10.25 -25.11
CA PHE A 141 6.39 8.89 -25.48
C PHE A 141 7.57 8.90 -26.47
N LEU A 142 8.61 8.13 -26.17
CA LEU A 142 9.84 7.99 -26.98
C LEU A 142 9.91 6.53 -27.47
N PRO A 143 9.53 6.21 -28.71
CA PRO A 143 9.60 4.85 -29.22
C PRO A 143 11.02 4.36 -29.37
N ASP A 144 11.21 3.03 -29.38
CA ASP A 144 12.51 2.37 -29.57
C ASP A 144 13.21 2.89 -30.83
N GLY A 145 14.49 3.21 -30.69
CA GLY A 145 15.32 3.78 -31.80
C GLY A 145 15.52 5.30 -31.70
N GLU A 146 14.75 6.01 -30.90
CA GLU A 146 14.99 7.43 -30.58
C GLU A 146 15.84 7.61 -29.30
N GLU A 147 16.31 6.53 -28.69
CA GLU A 147 17.11 6.53 -27.47
C GLU A 147 18.33 7.46 -27.56
N HIS A 148 18.97 7.53 -28.72
CA HIS A 148 20.10 8.44 -28.97
C HIS A 148 19.72 9.93 -28.96
N ARG A 149 18.44 10.25 -29.24
CA ARG A 149 17.91 11.62 -29.14
C ARG A 149 17.45 11.99 -27.74
N ALA A 150 17.10 10.98 -26.92
CA ALA A 150 16.83 11.16 -25.49
C ALA A 150 18.08 11.57 -24.70
N ILE A 151 19.28 11.17 -25.19
CA ILE A 151 20.59 11.60 -24.62
C ILE A 151 20.77 13.13 -24.66
N GLN A 152 19.99 13.85 -25.43
CA GLN A 152 20.00 15.33 -25.43
C GLN A 152 19.19 15.95 -24.29
N GLY A 153 19.04 15.23 -23.17
CA GLY A 153 18.52 15.80 -21.94
C GLY A 153 16.98 15.89 -21.85
N ARG A 154 16.24 15.06 -22.55
CA ARG A 154 14.78 15.00 -22.43
C ARG A 154 14.35 13.69 -21.79
N GLU A 155 13.66 13.78 -20.68
CA GLU A 155 13.00 12.64 -20.04
C GLU A 155 11.71 12.27 -20.78
N GLY A 156 11.40 10.97 -20.84
CA GLY A 156 10.19 10.49 -21.50
C GLY A 156 9.90 9.01 -21.19
N VAL A 157 8.73 8.56 -21.59
CA VAL A 157 8.29 7.19 -21.42
C VAL A 157 8.69 6.38 -22.65
N GLN A 158 9.53 5.38 -22.46
CA GLN A 158 10.00 4.51 -23.54
C GLN A 158 9.06 3.33 -23.79
N ARG A 159 8.42 2.82 -22.74
CA ARG A 159 7.55 1.65 -22.83
C ARG A 159 6.36 1.78 -21.89
N ILE A 160 5.17 1.53 -22.43
CA ILE A 160 3.93 1.36 -21.66
C ILE A 160 3.40 -0.03 -21.96
N GLN A 161 3.17 -0.80 -20.91
CA GLN A 161 2.53 -2.11 -21.02
C GLN A 161 1.29 -2.11 -20.12
N ARG A 162 0.12 -2.37 -20.71
CA ARG A 162 -1.13 -2.51 -19.98
C ARG A 162 -1.59 -3.96 -20.02
N THR A 163 -1.73 -4.56 -18.86
CA THR A 163 -2.28 -5.92 -18.73
C THR A 163 -3.65 -5.85 -18.06
N ARG A 164 -4.62 -6.58 -18.61
CA ARG A 164 -5.94 -6.78 -18.00
C ARG A 164 -6.11 -8.23 -17.61
N ARG A 165 -6.60 -8.49 -16.40
CA ARG A 165 -6.85 -9.83 -15.88
C ARG A 165 -8.30 -9.95 -15.44
N ILE A 166 -8.88 -11.14 -15.66
CA ILE A 166 -10.20 -11.47 -15.11
C ILE A 166 -10.06 -11.62 -13.61
N ARG A 167 -10.97 -10.97 -12.87
CA ARG A 167 -11.05 -11.02 -11.40
C ARG A 167 -12.50 -11.23 -10.98
N PRO A 168 -12.76 -11.66 -9.75
CA PRO A 168 -14.11 -11.64 -9.19
C PRO A 168 -14.76 -10.27 -9.33
N ASN A 169 -16.03 -10.24 -9.66
CA ASN A 169 -16.85 -9.03 -9.79
C ASN A 169 -17.90 -8.91 -8.68
N ASN A 170 -17.93 -9.89 -7.79
CA ASN A 170 -18.76 -9.90 -6.59
C ASN A 170 -17.94 -10.39 -5.39
N VAL A 171 -18.08 -9.74 -4.26
CA VAL A 171 -17.53 -10.17 -2.96
C VAL A 171 -18.69 -10.35 -2.00
N ALA A 172 -18.84 -11.54 -1.45
CA ALA A 172 -19.82 -11.85 -0.43
C ALA A 172 -19.12 -12.20 0.89
N LEU A 173 -19.48 -11.49 1.95
CA LEU A 173 -18.95 -11.71 3.28
C LEU A 173 -20.03 -12.22 4.21
N ARG A 174 -19.67 -13.09 5.13
CA ARG A 174 -20.50 -13.48 6.25
C ARG A 174 -19.68 -13.43 7.53
N ASP A 175 -20.28 -12.89 8.60
CA ASP A 175 -19.69 -12.89 9.94
C ASP A 175 -20.69 -13.41 10.97
N PHE A 176 -20.21 -13.63 12.19
CA PHE A 176 -20.99 -14.12 13.31
C PHE A 176 -20.72 -13.29 14.55
N ASP A 177 -21.78 -12.70 15.12
CA ASP A 177 -21.72 -12.01 16.40
C ASP A 177 -22.25 -12.92 17.50
N TYR A 178 -21.36 -13.40 18.35
CA TYR A 178 -21.72 -14.27 19.48
C TYR A 178 -22.54 -13.55 20.55
N HIS A 179 -22.55 -12.22 20.60
CA HIS A 179 -23.42 -11.45 21.51
C HIS A 179 -24.87 -11.44 21.04
N VAL A 180 -25.10 -11.54 19.72
CA VAL A 180 -26.42 -11.56 19.12
C VAL A 180 -26.49 -12.67 18.06
N PRO A 181 -26.50 -13.95 18.46
CA PRO A 181 -26.36 -15.09 17.54
C PRO A 181 -27.44 -15.19 16.48
N SER A 182 -28.62 -14.62 16.73
CA SER A 182 -29.75 -14.60 15.80
C SER A 182 -29.63 -13.57 14.68
N LYS A 183 -28.69 -12.61 14.80
CA LYS A 183 -28.47 -11.55 13.81
C LYS A 183 -27.65 -12.11 12.64
N ARG A 184 -28.23 -12.09 11.46
CA ARG A 184 -27.48 -12.43 10.26
C ARG A 184 -26.59 -11.25 9.86
N LEU A 185 -25.32 -11.55 9.63
CA LEU A 185 -24.30 -10.60 9.20
C LEU A 185 -23.81 -11.03 7.81
N ASP A 186 -24.71 -10.96 6.82
CA ASP A 186 -24.37 -11.14 5.41
C ASP A 186 -24.16 -9.75 4.80
N ALA A 187 -23.11 -9.59 4.02
CA ALA A 187 -22.77 -8.34 3.33
C ALA A 187 -22.17 -8.66 1.97
N ASP A 188 -22.48 -7.86 0.97
CA ASP A 188 -21.95 -8.05 -0.37
C ASP A 188 -21.59 -6.71 -1.04
N ALA A 189 -20.70 -6.79 -2.04
CA ALA A 189 -20.37 -5.70 -2.93
C ALA A 189 -20.18 -6.24 -4.34
N GLN A 190 -20.70 -5.53 -5.34
CA GLN A 190 -20.64 -5.92 -6.73
C GLN A 190 -20.24 -4.77 -7.64
N VAL A 191 -19.45 -5.06 -8.69
CA VAL A 191 -19.17 -4.12 -9.77
C VAL A 191 -20.12 -4.39 -10.94
N GLU A 192 -20.92 -3.41 -11.31
CA GLU A 192 -21.87 -3.51 -12.41
C GLU A 192 -21.21 -3.60 -13.79
N GLN A 193 -20.02 -3.05 -13.95
CA GLN A 193 -19.29 -3.00 -15.23
C GLN A 193 -18.20 -4.07 -15.27
N HIS A 194 -18.26 -4.97 -16.17
CA HIS A 194 -17.30 -6.02 -16.59
C HIS A 194 -17.86 -7.43 -16.43
N SER A 195 -19.12 -7.61 -16.73
CA SER A 195 -19.64 -8.97 -16.89
C SER A 195 -19.04 -9.60 -18.16
N LEU A 196 -18.29 -10.65 -18.00
CA LEU A 196 -18.10 -11.63 -19.05
C LEU A 196 -19.49 -12.18 -19.40
N ALA A 197 -20.22 -11.53 -20.32
CA ALA A 197 -21.51 -11.96 -20.79
C ALA A 197 -22.56 -12.26 -19.67
N GLY A 198 -22.61 -11.45 -18.61
CA GLY A 198 -23.53 -11.64 -17.49
C GLY A 198 -23.11 -12.67 -16.45
N LEU A 199 -21.87 -13.14 -16.49
CA LEU A 199 -21.35 -14.09 -15.51
C LEU A 199 -20.98 -13.37 -14.21
N THR A 200 -21.51 -13.84 -13.07
CA THR A 200 -21.09 -13.42 -11.75
C THR A 200 -19.96 -14.32 -11.26
N LEU A 201 -18.81 -13.73 -11.00
CA LEU A 201 -17.65 -14.39 -10.42
C LEU A 201 -17.58 -13.95 -8.95
N GLU A 202 -18.13 -14.76 -8.07
CA GLU A 202 -18.21 -14.47 -6.65
C GLU A 202 -16.95 -14.92 -5.91
N HIS A 203 -16.45 -14.05 -5.06
CA HIS A 203 -15.49 -14.37 -4.02
C HIS A 203 -16.21 -14.35 -2.67
N TYR A 204 -16.49 -15.53 -2.13
CA TYR A 204 -17.11 -15.68 -0.83
C TYR A 204 -16.07 -15.87 0.25
N GLU A 205 -16.24 -15.16 1.37
CA GLU A 205 -15.39 -15.29 2.55
C GLU A 205 -16.24 -15.27 3.83
N TYR A 206 -15.97 -16.24 4.70
CA TYR A 206 -16.44 -16.18 6.07
C TYR A 206 -15.40 -15.36 6.87
N ALA A 207 -15.81 -14.18 7.31
CA ALA A 207 -14.95 -13.31 8.09
C ALA A 207 -14.62 -13.94 9.44
N ASP A 208 -13.46 -13.66 9.98
CA ASP A 208 -13.11 -14.07 11.34
C ASP A 208 -14.10 -13.46 12.32
N ALA A 209 -14.72 -14.29 13.15
CA ALA A 209 -15.83 -13.93 14.03
C ALA A 209 -15.60 -12.60 14.77
N GLY A 210 -16.46 -11.62 14.53
CA GLY A 210 -16.39 -10.29 15.10
C GLY A 210 -15.60 -9.26 14.28
N LEU A 211 -15.28 -9.55 13.02
CA LEU A 211 -14.67 -8.56 12.12
C LEU A 211 -15.63 -7.37 11.91
N TYR A 212 -16.93 -7.65 11.79
CA TYR A 212 -17.96 -6.62 11.81
C TYR A 212 -19.20 -7.09 12.61
N ARG A 213 -19.93 -6.13 13.21
CA ARG A 213 -21.11 -6.38 14.04
C ARG A 213 -22.39 -5.74 13.49
N ASP A 214 -22.26 -5.04 12.37
CA ASP A 214 -23.38 -4.42 11.64
C ASP A 214 -23.18 -4.61 10.14
N VAL A 215 -24.28 -4.58 9.40
CA VAL A 215 -24.30 -4.86 7.96
C VAL A 215 -23.58 -3.74 7.19
N GLU A 216 -23.75 -2.48 7.58
CA GLU A 216 -23.12 -1.33 6.93
C GLU A 216 -21.58 -1.46 6.91
N ARG A 217 -21.01 -1.88 8.03
CA ARG A 217 -19.56 -2.16 8.10
C ARG A 217 -19.17 -3.37 7.24
N GLY A 218 -20.02 -4.41 7.22
CA GLY A 218 -19.80 -5.58 6.36
C GLY A 218 -19.78 -5.21 4.88
N GLU A 219 -20.75 -4.43 4.41
CA GLU A 219 -20.82 -3.92 3.04
C GLU A 219 -19.59 -3.08 2.68
N ARG A 220 -19.15 -2.24 3.61
CA ARG A 220 -17.92 -1.47 3.44
C ARG A 220 -16.69 -2.35 3.29
N LEU A 221 -16.54 -3.38 4.12
CA LEU A 221 -15.43 -4.34 4.02
C LEU A 221 -15.48 -5.12 2.70
N ALA A 222 -16.68 -5.54 2.28
CA ALA A 222 -16.87 -6.17 0.98
C ALA A 222 -16.43 -5.24 -0.16
N GLN A 223 -16.80 -3.96 -0.08
CA GLN A 223 -16.38 -2.95 -1.06
C GLN A 223 -14.86 -2.76 -1.08
N ILE A 224 -14.20 -2.63 0.07
CA ILE A 224 -12.73 -2.52 0.16
C ILE A 224 -12.04 -3.73 -0.50
N ARG A 225 -12.52 -4.95 -0.23
CA ARG A 225 -11.97 -6.17 -0.83
C ARG A 225 -12.18 -6.22 -2.33
N LEU A 226 -13.36 -5.84 -2.79
CA LEU A 226 -13.67 -5.75 -4.21
C LEU A 226 -12.76 -4.75 -4.92
N GLU A 227 -12.59 -3.56 -4.37
CA GLU A 227 -11.68 -2.53 -4.90
C GLU A 227 -10.23 -3.02 -4.96
N ALA A 228 -9.74 -3.71 -3.93
CA ALA A 228 -8.40 -4.29 -3.91
C ALA A 228 -8.21 -5.34 -5.01
N MET A 229 -9.22 -6.20 -5.26
CA MET A 229 -9.20 -7.18 -6.34
C MET A 229 -9.23 -6.50 -7.72
N GLN A 230 -10.04 -5.44 -7.88
CA GLN A 230 -10.14 -4.70 -9.13
C GLN A 230 -8.87 -3.88 -9.42
N ALA A 231 -8.22 -3.32 -8.41
CA ALA A 231 -6.93 -2.64 -8.56
C ALA A 231 -5.85 -3.57 -9.13
N GLN A 232 -5.88 -4.86 -8.78
CA GLN A 232 -4.98 -5.87 -9.33
C GLN A 232 -5.37 -6.34 -10.76
N ALA A 233 -6.55 -5.97 -11.25
CA ALA A 233 -7.02 -6.38 -12.59
C ALA A 233 -6.34 -5.60 -13.72
N SER A 234 -5.85 -4.40 -13.44
CA SER A 234 -5.17 -3.55 -14.42
C SER A 234 -3.81 -3.11 -13.87
N THR A 235 -2.75 -3.60 -14.49
CA THR A 235 -1.36 -3.21 -14.25
C THR A 235 -0.67 -2.88 -15.55
#